data_563babae383eb6e4834e52f21d9df217
#
_entry.id   563babae383eb6e4834e52f21d9df217
#
_cell.length_a   1.000
_cell.length_b   1.000
_cell.length_c   1.000
_cell.angle_alpha   90.00
_cell.angle_beta   90.00
_cell.angle_gamma   90.00
#
_symmetry.space_group_name_H-M   'P 1'
#
loop_
_entity.id
_entity.type
_entity.pdbx_description
1 polymer ?
#
loop_
_entity_poly.entity_id
_entity_poly.type
_entity_poly.pdbx_seq_one_letter_code
_entity_poly.pdbx_strand_id
1 'polypeptide(L)'
;EMYFVDAENKKDLLIHVLQDKSIATALVFTRTKHGADKVQRFLTKAHIKAEAIHGNKSQNARQNALRNFKDRTTRVLVATDIAARGIDIDELNLVINYEIPNIPETYVHRIGRTGRAGLDGKAISFCDAEEREFLRDIQKLISIKIPVVDEHPFIAVNIPVEGAPKKKKP
;
A
#
# COMPACT_ATOMS: atom_id res chain seq x y z
N GLU A 1 2.35 7.31 -7.90
CA GLU A 1 3.79 7.07 -8.08
C GLU A 1 4.14 5.61 -7.84
N MET A 2 5.08 5.11 -8.60
CA MET A 2 5.54 3.72 -8.52
C MET A 2 6.98 3.67 -8.05
N TYR A 3 7.24 2.85 -7.02
CA TYR A 3 8.58 2.56 -6.51
C TYR A 3 8.92 1.11 -6.82
N PHE A 4 9.90 0.87 -7.68
CA PHE A 4 10.42 -0.49 -7.86
C PHE A 4 11.41 -0.80 -6.75
N VAL A 5 11.16 -1.91 -6.06
CA VAL A 5 11.88 -2.31 -4.85
C VAL A 5 11.92 -3.83 -4.76
N ASP A 6 13.01 -4.39 -4.24
CA ASP A 6 13.04 -5.83 -3.95
C ASP A 6 12.13 -6.14 -2.74
N ALA A 7 11.52 -7.33 -2.75
CA ALA A 7 10.54 -7.72 -1.73
C ALA A 7 11.10 -7.58 -0.30
N GLU A 8 12.36 -7.95 -0.10
CA GLU A 8 13.07 -7.85 1.19
C GLU A 8 13.28 -6.42 1.70
N ASN A 9 13.22 -5.43 0.81
CA ASN A 9 13.43 -4.02 1.14
C ASN A 9 12.14 -3.20 1.25
N LYS A 10 10.97 -3.80 1.00
CA LYS A 10 9.68 -3.09 1.11
C LYS A 10 9.43 -2.50 2.50
N LYS A 11 9.78 -3.25 3.53
CA LYS A 11 9.69 -2.81 4.93
C LYS A 11 10.45 -1.51 5.16
N ASP A 12 11.73 -1.49 4.79
CA ASP A 12 12.60 -0.33 5.03
C ASP A 12 12.18 0.86 4.16
N LEU A 13 11.70 0.60 2.93
CA LEU A 13 11.16 1.65 2.06
C LEU A 13 9.89 2.28 2.67
N LEU A 14 8.99 1.48 3.22
CA LEU A 14 7.78 1.99 3.88
C LEU A 14 8.13 2.88 5.07
N ILE A 15 9.05 2.45 5.91
CA ILE A 15 9.51 3.24 7.06
C ILE A 15 10.14 4.55 6.56
N HIS A 16 10.96 4.49 5.52
CA HIS A 16 11.58 5.67 4.91
C HIS A 16 10.53 6.69 4.41
N VAL A 17 9.54 6.23 3.67
CA VAL A 17 8.45 7.10 3.18
C VAL A 17 7.70 7.75 4.33
N LEU A 18 7.40 7.00 5.38
CA LEU A 18 6.63 7.47 6.54
C LEU A 18 7.43 8.33 7.52
N GLN A 19 8.73 8.47 7.32
CA GLN A 19 9.54 9.45 8.07
C GLN A 19 9.26 10.89 7.65
N ASP A 20 8.64 11.11 6.52
CA ASP A 20 8.16 12.43 6.12
C ASP A 20 7.03 12.87 7.05
N LYS A 21 7.33 13.83 7.93
CA LYS A 21 6.39 14.34 8.94
C LYS A 21 5.27 15.17 8.35
N SER A 22 5.36 15.59 7.09
CA SER A 22 4.26 16.26 6.39
C SER A 22 3.10 15.31 6.09
N ILE A 23 3.34 14.00 6.13
CA ILE A 23 2.30 12.98 6.01
C ILE A 23 1.56 12.86 7.35
N ALA A 24 0.38 13.45 7.43
CA ALA A 24 -0.42 13.41 8.66
C ALA A 24 -0.99 12.00 8.91
N THR A 25 -1.59 11.41 7.88
CA THR A 25 -2.16 10.05 7.93
C THR A 25 -1.94 9.32 6.61
N ALA A 26 -1.84 7.99 6.68
CA ALA A 26 -1.71 7.13 5.52
C ALA A 26 -2.51 5.84 5.68
N LEU A 27 -3.17 5.41 4.61
CA LEU A 27 -3.79 4.10 4.51
C LEU A 27 -2.87 3.18 3.71
N VAL A 28 -2.44 2.08 4.33
CA VAL A 28 -1.52 1.09 3.73
C VAL A 28 -2.29 -0.18 3.42
N PHE A 29 -2.25 -0.62 2.17
CA PHE A 29 -2.89 -1.85 1.74
C PHE A 29 -1.93 -3.02 1.63
N THR A 30 -2.34 -4.16 2.16
CA THR A 30 -1.72 -5.46 1.97
C THR A 30 -2.71 -6.45 1.37
N ARG A 31 -2.21 -7.53 0.75
CA ARG A 31 -3.08 -8.57 0.17
C ARG A 31 -3.67 -9.50 1.22
N THR A 32 -2.96 -9.73 2.31
CA THR A 32 -3.34 -10.72 3.33
C THR A 32 -3.42 -10.13 4.73
N LYS A 33 -4.25 -10.75 5.57
CA LYS A 33 -4.35 -10.42 7.00
C LYS A 33 -3.02 -10.60 7.75
N HIS A 34 -2.24 -11.63 7.43
CA HIS A 34 -0.91 -11.82 8.01
C HIS A 34 0.06 -10.73 7.60
N GLY A 35 0.00 -10.29 6.33
CA GLY A 35 0.75 -9.16 5.84
C GLY A 35 0.39 -7.87 6.57
N ALA A 36 -0.90 -7.64 6.81
CA ALA A 36 -1.37 -6.47 7.55
C ALA A 36 -0.83 -6.45 8.99
N ASP A 37 -0.90 -7.55 9.71
CA ASP A 37 -0.36 -7.67 11.07
C ASP A 37 1.16 -7.49 11.11
N LYS A 38 1.87 -8.05 10.14
CA LYS A 38 3.33 -7.91 10.02
C LYS A 38 3.74 -6.45 9.81
N VAL A 39 3.07 -5.75 8.91
CA VAL A 39 3.33 -4.33 8.64
C VAL A 39 3.04 -3.49 9.89
N GLN A 40 1.91 -3.71 10.52
CA GLN A 40 1.55 -3.00 11.76
C GLN A 40 2.62 -3.19 12.84
N ARG A 41 3.11 -4.42 13.03
CA ARG A 41 4.14 -4.70 14.04
C ARG A 41 5.45 -3.98 13.78
N PHE A 42 5.96 -4.02 12.55
CA PHE A 42 7.24 -3.36 12.30
C PHE A 42 7.13 -1.82 12.31
N LEU A 43 5.99 -1.26 11.92
CA LEU A 43 5.76 0.18 12.04
C LEU A 43 5.74 0.62 13.50
N THR A 44 5.06 -0.13 14.36
CA THR A 44 5.02 0.14 15.81
C THR A 44 6.42 0.07 16.41
N LYS A 45 7.23 -0.91 16.03
CA LYS A 45 8.64 -1.00 16.46
C LYS A 45 9.49 0.18 16.00
N ALA A 46 9.16 0.77 14.87
CA ALA A 46 9.82 1.96 14.33
C ALA A 46 9.25 3.27 14.91
N HIS A 47 8.44 3.19 15.97
CA HIS A 47 7.78 4.32 16.63
C HIS A 47 6.79 5.08 15.73
N ILE A 48 6.20 4.39 14.77
CA ILE A 48 5.12 4.91 13.93
C ILE A 48 3.81 4.29 14.44
N LYS A 49 2.89 5.12 14.90
CA LYS A 49 1.59 4.66 15.41
C LYS A 49 0.77 4.06 14.27
N ALA A 50 0.56 2.75 14.33
CA ALA A 50 -0.15 1.98 13.31
C ALA A 50 -1.10 0.99 13.92
N GLU A 51 -2.26 0.83 13.32
CA GLU A 51 -3.25 -0.20 13.64
C GLU A 51 -3.63 -0.94 12.36
N ALA A 52 -4.01 -2.22 12.50
CA ALA A 52 -4.42 -3.06 11.38
C ALA A 52 -5.89 -3.42 11.47
N ILE A 53 -6.56 -3.45 10.31
CA ILE A 53 -7.93 -3.96 10.17
C ILE A 53 -7.97 -5.08 9.13
N HIS A 54 -8.55 -6.21 9.51
CA HIS A 54 -8.75 -7.36 8.64
C HIS A 54 -9.79 -8.32 9.23
N GLY A 55 -10.11 -9.40 8.53
CA GLY A 55 -11.21 -10.31 8.87
C GLY A 55 -11.08 -11.02 10.22
N ASN A 56 -9.87 -11.13 10.78
CA ASN A 56 -9.66 -11.76 12.09
C ASN A 56 -9.81 -10.78 13.27
N LYS A 57 -9.96 -9.49 13.01
CA LYS A 57 -10.22 -8.49 14.06
C LYS A 57 -11.71 -8.47 14.39
N SER A 58 -12.03 -8.31 15.68
CA SER A 58 -13.41 -8.11 16.10
C SER A 58 -14.00 -6.82 15.51
N GLN A 59 -15.33 -6.74 15.43
CA GLN A 59 -16.00 -5.53 14.97
C GLN A 59 -15.67 -4.32 15.85
N ASN A 60 -15.60 -4.51 17.16
CA ASN A 60 -15.21 -3.44 18.09
C ASN A 60 -13.76 -2.98 17.86
N ALA A 61 -12.81 -3.90 17.67
CA ALA A 61 -11.43 -3.56 17.39
C ALA A 61 -11.30 -2.79 16.06
N ARG A 62 -12.05 -3.20 15.03
CA ARG A 62 -12.08 -2.52 13.72
C ARG A 62 -12.64 -1.11 13.82
N GLN A 63 -13.73 -0.92 14.57
CA GLN A 63 -14.33 0.39 14.80
C GLN A 63 -13.41 1.32 15.61
N ASN A 64 -12.74 0.80 16.63
CA ASN A 64 -11.79 1.56 17.43
C ASN A 64 -10.57 1.99 16.59
N ALA A 65 -10.02 1.10 15.77
CA ALA A 65 -8.93 1.42 14.87
C ALA A 65 -9.31 2.52 13.88
N LEU A 66 -10.51 2.42 13.31
CA LEU A 66 -11.03 3.43 12.39
C LEU A 66 -11.23 4.79 13.07
N ARG A 67 -11.78 4.81 14.27
CA ARG A 67 -11.96 6.04 15.06
C ARG A 67 -10.62 6.70 15.37
N ASN A 68 -9.65 5.92 15.85
CA ASN A 68 -8.31 6.41 16.15
C ASN A 68 -7.61 6.98 14.92
N PHE A 69 -7.85 6.39 13.76
CA PHE A 69 -7.32 6.88 12.50
C PHE A 69 -7.99 8.20 12.07
N LYS A 70 -9.31 8.29 12.18
CA LYS A 70 -10.07 9.50 11.83
C LYS A 70 -9.74 10.71 12.75
N ASP A 71 -9.52 10.46 14.02
CA ASP A 71 -9.15 11.52 14.99
C ASP A 71 -7.64 11.78 15.05
N ARG A 72 -6.85 11.09 14.21
CA ARG A 72 -5.39 11.21 14.09
C ARG A 72 -4.61 10.76 15.33
N THR A 73 -5.20 9.99 16.23
CA THR A 73 -4.49 9.29 17.31
C THR A 73 -3.58 8.22 16.73
N THR A 74 -4.02 7.52 15.69
CA THR A 74 -3.25 6.58 14.89
C THR A 74 -2.89 7.22 13.55
N ARG A 75 -1.61 7.21 13.20
CA ARG A 75 -1.11 7.84 11.97
C ARG A 75 -1.30 6.95 10.74
N VAL A 76 -1.14 5.64 10.89
CA VAL A 76 -1.19 4.68 9.79
C VAL A 76 -2.24 3.61 10.07
N LEU A 77 -3.17 3.45 9.14
CA LEU A 77 -4.10 2.33 9.14
C LEU A 77 -3.64 1.32 8.08
N VAL A 78 -3.41 0.08 8.50
CA VAL A 78 -3.04 -1.01 7.59
C VAL A 78 -4.26 -1.88 7.36
N ALA A 79 -4.65 -2.09 6.12
CA ALA A 79 -5.89 -2.77 5.79
C ALA A 79 -5.72 -3.80 4.66
N THR A 80 -6.54 -4.84 4.71
CA THR A 80 -6.82 -5.68 3.54
C THR A 80 -7.98 -5.11 2.74
N ASP A 81 -8.10 -5.52 1.48
CA ASP A 81 -9.15 -5.00 0.59
C ASP A 81 -10.56 -5.29 1.09
N ILE A 82 -10.77 -6.50 1.61
CA ILE A 82 -12.08 -6.91 2.14
C ILE A 82 -12.47 -6.05 3.35
N ALA A 83 -11.54 -5.81 4.26
CA ALA A 83 -11.80 -5.02 5.45
C ALA A 83 -12.05 -3.53 5.11
N ALA A 84 -11.42 -3.01 4.07
CA ALA A 84 -11.58 -1.62 3.64
C ALA A 84 -12.93 -1.36 2.95
N ARG A 85 -13.59 -2.37 2.38
CA ARG A 85 -14.84 -2.22 1.60
C ARG A 85 -16.00 -1.67 2.41
N GLY A 86 -16.09 -1.98 3.68
CA GLY A 86 -17.24 -1.62 4.53
C GLY A 86 -16.99 -0.37 5.38
N ILE A 87 -15.90 0.33 5.17
CA ILE A 87 -15.52 1.46 6.01
C ILE A 87 -15.53 2.77 5.23
N ASP A 88 -16.04 3.80 5.90
CA ASP A 88 -16.10 5.16 5.38
C ASP A 88 -14.75 5.84 5.61
N ILE A 89 -13.80 5.59 4.72
CA ILE A 89 -12.50 6.26 4.68
C ILE A 89 -12.31 6.83 3.28
N ASP A 90 -12.62 8.10 3.15
CA ASP A 90 -12.43 8.88 1.92
C ASP A 90 -11.60 10.12 2.20
N GLU A 91 -11.21 10.81 1.13
CA GLU A 91 -10.49 12.10 1.20
C GLU A 91 -9.13 12.00 1.89
N LEU A 92 -8.46 10.87 1.76
CA LEU A 92 -7.13 10.65 2.33
C LEU A 92 -6.05 11.38 1.53
N ASN A 93 -5.07 11.91 2.23
CA ASN A 93 -3.90 12.53 1.59
C ASN A 93 -2.97 11.50 0.96
N LEU A 94 -2.89 10.30 1.52
CA LEU A 94 -1.98 9.26 1.05
C LEU A 94 -2.58 7.86 1.18
N VAL A 95 -2.52 7.13 0.08
CA VAL A 95 -2.73 5.67 0.03
C VAL A 95 -1.44 5.02 -0.45
N ILE A 96 -0.99 3.99 0.26
CA ILE A 96 0.20 3.21 -0.09
C ILE A 96 -0.21 1.77 -0.39
N ASN A 97 0.07 1.31 -1.60
CA ASN A 97 -0.01 -0.10 -1.95
C ASN A 97 1.31 -0.77 -1.58
N TYR A 98 1.41 -1.30 -0.37
CA TYR A 98 2.59 -2.04 0.10
C TYR A 98 2.80 -3.30 -0.74
N GLU A 99 1.72 -3.93 -1.13
CA GLU A 99 1.66 -4.99 -2.11
C GLU A 99 0.69 -4.61 -3.22
N ILE A 100 1.10 -4.82 -4.47
CA ILE A 100 0.23 -4.57 -5.63
C ILE A 100 -0.84 -5.67 -5.69
N PRO A 101 -2.12 -5.30 -5.90
CA PRO A 101 -3.16 -6.31 -6.02
C PRO A 101 -3.02 -7.10 -7.32
N ASN A 102 -3.38 -8.38 -7.27
CA ASN A 102 -3.39 -9.25 -8.44
C ASN A 102 -4.62 -9.04 -9.34
N ILE A 103 -5.65 -8.37 -8.83
CA ILE A 103 -6.86 -8.01 -9.58
C ILE A 103 -6.78 -6.52 -9.91
N PRO A 104 -6.71 -6.12 -11.19
CA PRO A 104 -6.52 -4.71 -11.57
C PRO A 104 -7.59 -3.75 -11.04
N GLU A 105 -8.84 -4.15 -11.01
CA GLU A 105 -9.95 -3.34 -10.48
C GLU A 105 -9.77 -3.00 -9.01
N THR A 106 -9.13 -3.87 -8.24
CA THR A 106 -8.82 -3.63 -6.83
C THR A 106 -7.89 -2.43 -6.65
N TYR A 107 -6.93 -2.25 -7.56
CA TYR A 107 -6.06 -1.06 -7.55
C TYR A 107 -6.88 0.23 -7.66
N VAL A 108 -7.83 0.27 -8.57
CA VAL A 108 -8.71 1.45 -8.78
C VAL A 108 -9.51 1.75 -7.51
N HIS A 109 -10.05 0.71 -6.87
CA HIS A 109 -10.80 0.86 -5.61
C HIS A 109 -9.92 1.36 -4.46
N ARG A 110 -8.66 0.90 -4.37
CA ARG A 110 -7.72 1.36 -3.35
C ARG A 110 -7.39 2.84 -3.51
N ILE A 111 -6.99 3.27 -4.70
CA ILE A 111 -6.63 4.67 -4.94
C ILE A 111 -7.82 5.62 -4.93
N GLY A 112 -9.03 5.12 -5.16
CA GLY A 112 -10.27 5.89 -5.06
C GLY A 112 -10.57 6.44 -3.66
N ARG A 113 -9.75 6.11 -2.66
CA ARG A 113 -9.81 6.67 -1.30
C ARG A 113 -9.08 8.00 -1.17
N THR A 114 -8.39 8.45 -2.22
CA THR A 114 -7.65 9.73 -2.24
C THR A 114 -8.23 10.70 -3.26
N GLY A 115 -7.88 11.97 -3.14
CA GLY A 115 -8.07 12.97 -4.20
C GLY A 115 -9.52 13.33 -4.51
N ARG A 116 -10.49 12.99 -3.67
CA ARG A 116 -11.89 13.35 -3.84
C ARG A 116 -12.15 14.78 -3.38
N ALA A 117 -13.19 15.40 -3.92
CA ALA A 117 -13.65 16.75 -3.54
C ALA A 117 -12.60 17.86 -3.68
N GLY A 118 -11.71 17.74 -4.67
CA GLY A 118 -10.67 18.75 -4.95
C GLY A 118 -9.49 18.73 -3.98
N LEU A 119 -9.39 17.72 -3.13
CA LEU A 119 -8.22 17.51 -2.28
C LEU A 119 -7.06 16.89 -3.08
N ASP A 120 -5.84 17.35 -2.82
CA ASP A 120 -4.62 16.80 -3.40
C ASP A 120 -4.27 15.46 -2.74
N GLY A 121 -4.82 14.38 -3.27
CA GLY A 121 -4.51 13.02 -2.83
C GLY A 121 -3.34 12.42 -3.61
N LYS A 122 -2.56 11.58 -2.93
CA LYS A 122 -1.42 10.88 -3.51
C LYS A 122 -1.55 9.38 -3.30
N ALA A 123 -1.24 8.61 -4.34
CA ALA A 123 -1.12 7.16 -4.28
C ALA A 123 0.32 6.76 -4.57
N ILE A 124 0.89 5.93 -3.69
CA ILE A 124 2.21 5.34 -3.83
C ILE A 124 2.06 3.82 -3.91
N SER A 125 2.77 3.19 -4.82
CA SER A 125 2.78 1.74 -4.95
C SER A 125 4.21 1.21 -4.93
N PHE A 126 4.43 0.11 -4.21
CA PHE A 126 5.69 -0.64 -4.23
C PHE A 126 5.52 -1.85 -5.12
N CYS A 127 6.47 -2.07 -6.00
CA CYS A 127 6.44 -3.17 -6.95
C CYS A 127 7.75 -3.94 -6.92
N ASP A 128 7.70 -5.20 -6.49
CA ASP A 128 8.82 -6.11 -6.62
C ASP A 128 8.81 -6.84 -7.98
N ALA A 129 9.82 -7.67 -8.22
CA ALA A 129 9.98 -8.36 -9.50
C ALA A 129 8.80 -9.28 -9.84
N GLU A 130 8.23 -9.97 -8.84
CA GLU A 130 7.10 -10.89 -9.05
C GLU A 130 5.79 -10.14 -9.32
N GLU A 131 5.67 -8.91 -8.84
CA GLU A 131 4.47 -8.08 -9.00
C GLU A 131 4.42 -7.32 -10.32
N ARG A 132 5.47 -7.33 -11.12
CA ARG A 132 5.50 -6.57 -12.40
C ARG A 132 4.43 -7.00 -13.38
N GLU A 133 4.04 -8.25 -13.37
CA GLU A 133 2.93 -8.77 -14.17
C GLU A 133 1.61 -8.11 -13.75
N PHE A 134 1.37 -7.98 -12.46
CA PHE A 134 0.18 -7.30 -11.92
C PHE A 134 0.17 -5.82 -12.29
N LEU A 135 1.32 -5.15 -12.20
CA LEU A 135 1.46 -3.75 -12.62
C LEU A 135 1.11 -3.56 -14.10
N ARG A 136 1.57 -4.47 -14.94
CA ARG A 136 1.28 -4.44 -16.38
C ARG A 136 -0.22 -4.50 -16.65
N ASP A 137 -0.92 -5.42 -15.98
CA ASP A 137 -2.37 -5.57 -16.10
C ASP A 137 -3.13 -4.35 -15.58
N ILE A 138 -2.67 -3.75 -14.48
CA ILE A 138 -3.24 -2.52 -13.92
C ILE A 138 -3.10 -1.38 -14.92
N GLN A 139 -1.91 -1.15 -15.45
CA GLN A 139 -1.66 -0.06 -16.41
C GLN A 139 -2.46 -0.23 -17.70
N LYS A 140 -2.67 -1.49 -18.11
CA LYS A 140 -3.54 -1.79 -19.26
C LYS A 140 -5.00 -1.42 -18.98
N LEU A 141 -5.50 -1.73 -17.78
CA LEU A 141 -6.88 -1.40 -17.39
C LEU A 141 -7.11 0.11 -17.35
N ILE A 142 -6.22 0.85 -16.70
CA ILE A 142 -6.39 2.30 -16.51
C ILE A 142 -5.91 3.12 -17.70
N SER A 143 -5.26 2.51 -18.68
CA SER A 143 -4.70 3.15 -19.89
C SER A 143 -3.73 4.30 -19.58
N ILE A 144 -3.04 4.22 -18.45
CA ILE A 144 -2.06 5.21 -17.98
C ILE A 144 -0.82 4.47 -17.52
N LYS A 145 0.35 4.96 -17.91
CA LYS A 145 1.61 4.51 -17.32
C LYS A 145 1.85 5.28 -16.01
N ILE A 146 1.92 4.55 -14.90
CA ILE A 146 2.10 5.15 -13.58
C ILE A 146 3.53 5.72 -13.50
N PRO A 147 3.69 7.00 -13.12
CA PRO A 147 5.01 7.61 -12.99
C PRO A 147 5.91 6.86 -12.00
N VAL A 148 7.16 6.62 -12.40
CA VAL A 148 8.14 5.90 -11.60
C VAL A 148 9.01 6.90 -10.83
N VAL A 149 9.24 6.61 -9.55
CA VAL A 149 10.22 7.33 -8.72
C VAL A 149 11.55 6.58 -8.80
N ASP A 150 12.51 7.16 -9.50
CA ASP A 150 13.84 6.56 -9.73
C ASP A 150 14.84 6.86 -8.61
N GLU A 151 14.59 7.88 -7.78
CA GLU A 151 15.48 8.31 -6.71
C GLU A 151 14.90 7.93 -5.35
N HIS A 152 15.35 6.80 -4.81
CA HIS A 152 15.09 6.39 -3.45
C HIS A 152 16.17 5.41 -2.97
N PRO A 153 16.36 5.22 -1.64
CA PRO A 153 17.48 4.43 -1.11
C PRO A 153 17.41 2.93 -1.40
N PHE A 154 16.29 2.41 -1.87
CA PHE A 154 16.02 0.97 -1.98
C PHE A 154 15.67 0.54 -3.41
N ILE A 155 16.34 1.11 -4.41
CA ILE A 155 16.09 0.77 -5.83
C ILE A 155 16.26 -0.73 -6.05
N ALA A 156 15.30 -1.34 -6.77
CA ALA A 156 15.32 -2.76 -7.08
C ALA A 156 16.54 -3.15 -7.91
N VAL A 157 17.23 -4.21 -7.49
CA VAL A 157 18.34 -4.82 -8.24
C VAL A 157 17.87 -6.05 -9.02
N ASN A 158 16.81 -6.72 -8.58
CA ASN A 158 16.20 -7.86 -9.24
C ASN A 158 15.14 -7.37 -10.25
N ILE A 159 15.62 -6.90 -11.41
CA ILE A 159 14.73 -6.43 -12.48
C ILE A 159 14.52 -7.59 -13.46
N PRO A 160 13.25 -8.04 -13.70
CA PRO A 160 12.99 -9.01 -14.75
C PRO A 160 13.42 -8.44 -16.11
N VAL A 161 14.17 -9.20 -16.87
CA VAL A 161 14.50 -8.82 -18.25
C VAL A 161 13.20 -8.90 -19.06
N GLU A 162 12.78 -7.82 -19.68
CA GLU A 162 11.65 -7.85 -20.60
C GLU A 162 11.93 -8.87 -21.72
N GLY A 163 11.00 -9.81 -21.90
CA GLY A 163 11.12 -10.86 -22.91
C GLY A 163 11.85 -12.13 -22.45
N ALA A 164 12.29 -12.23 -21.21
CA ALA A 164 12.82 -13.49 -20.68
C ALA A 164 11.71 -14.54 -20.57
N PRO A 165 11.95 -15.80 -21.01
CA PRO A 165 10.95 -16.84 -20.88
C PRO A 165 10.63 -17.07 -19.40
N LYS A 166 9.34 -17.14 -19.06
CA LYS A 166 8.90 -17.46 -17.69
C LYS A 166 9.53 -18.78 -17.29
N LYS A 167 10.39 -18.77 -16.27
CA LYS A 167 10.83 -20.03 -15.64
C LYS A 167 9.57 -20.68 -15.09
N LYS A 168 9.19 -21.81 -15.69
CA LYS A 168 8.15 -22.65 -15.10
C LYS A 168 8.66 -23.05 -13.72
N LYS A 169 7.90 -22.72 -12.67
CA LYS A 169 8.16 -23.27 -11.35
C LYS A 169 8.05 -24.78 -11.45
N PRO A 170 9.02 -25.55 -10.92
CA PRO A 170 8.93 -27.00 -10.91
C PRO A 170 7.74 -27.48 -10.08
#